data_4a17c559959f72943ab22cd07344894a
#
_entry.id   4a17c559959f72943ab22cd07344894a
#
_cell.length_a   1.000
_cell.length_b   1.000
_cell.length_c   1.000
_cell.angle_alpha   90.00
_cell.angle_beta   90.00
_cell.angle_gamma   90.00
#
_symmetry.space_group_name_H-M   'P 1'
#
loop_
_entity.id
_entity.type
_entity.pdbx_description
1 polymer ?
#
loop_
_entity_poly.entity_id
_entity_poly.type
_entity_poly.pdbx_seq_one_letter_code
_entity_poly.pdbx_strand_id
1 'polypeptide(L)'
;MNSPAMARRAACALAALSWSLLAAGPAAAQEFPARAVRIVVPYGPGQAPDTLTRALAQELNKATGQPFVVENKVGADGVVAFEYVANQVPADGYTMVVAANTGLATLALTTKGLRFDPVRDLPPVVSLVEGRYAFSIPASLPFKTFNELVAHVRANPGKTNYGSSNSTIHLQSEALMKTLGLNVVYVPYRASNNYLLAIATNEVQMGFTSEGSILNMMPRARVLAVTGTTRSSKFPEAQTFAELGLNDIRSLSYTINVRNGTPKPQFDRLEALVLQAMATPELKAVSGKLGLDPVAHPAAVSAKLLAEEARAFGVIAKQIGLQPE
;
A
#
# COMPACT_ATOMS: atom_id res chain seq x y z
N MET A 1 -77.45 -27.92 0.31
CA MET A 1 -77.69 -26.60 -0.33
C MET A 1 -76.46 -25.74 -0.18
N ASN A 2 -75.57 -25.72 -1.14
CA ASN A 2 -74.40 -24.91 -1.11
C ASN A 2 -74.68 -23.46 -1.58
N SER A 3 -74.61 -22.51 -0.71
CA SER A 3 -74.95 -21.12 -1.02
C SER A 3 -73.95 -20.54 -2.03
N PRO A 4 -74.44 -19.91 -3.15
CA PRO A 4 -73.57 -19.33 -4.18
C PRO A 4 -72.69 -18.16 -3.67
N ALA A 5 -73.00 -17.65 -2.48
CA ALA A 5 -72.23 -16.59 -1.82
C ALA A 5 -70.89 -17.06 -1.28
N MET A 6 -70.74 -18.32 -0.86
CA MET A 6 -69.45 -18.89 -0.40
C MET A 6 -68.47 -19.12 -1.56
N ALA A 7 -68.98 -19.58 -2.72
CA ALA A 7 -68.14 -19.79 -3.92
C ALA A 7 -67.60 -18.45 -4.48
N ARG A 8 -68.36 -17.37 -4.47
CA ARG A 8 -67.89 -16.04 -4.88
C ARG A 8 -66.86 -15.43 -3.91
N ARG A 9 -67.03 -15.64 -2.61
CA ARG A 9 -66.01 -15.17 -1.61
C ARG A 9 -64.68 -15.93 -1.74
N ALA A 10 -64.73 -17.22 -2.01
CA ALA A 10 -63.53 -18.03 -2.24
C ALA A 10 -62.82 -17.64 -3.56
N ALA A 11 -63.54 -17.35 -4.63
CA ALA A 11 -62.96 -16.89 -5.90
C ALA A 11 -62.30 -15.51 -5.77
N CYS A 12 -62.92 -14.58 -5.04
CA CYS A 12 -62.32 -13.25 -4.78
C CYS A 12 -61.07 -13.36 -3.90
N ALA A 13 -61.03 -14.25 -2.89
CA ALA A 13 -59.85 -14.46 -2.05
C ALA A 13 -58.68 -15.08 -2.83
N LEU A 14 -58.96 -16.04 -3.73
CA LEU A 14 -57.94 -16.64 -4.61
C LEU A 14 -57.42 -15.63 -5.65
N ALA A 15 -58.28 -14.77 -6.21
CA ALA A 15 -57.86 -13.70 -7.13
C ALA A 15 -56.99 -12.64 -6.42
N ALA A 16 -57.29 -12.27 -5.16
CA ALA A 16 -56.50 -11.33 -4.38
C ALA A 16 -55.10 -11.93 -3.99
N LEU A 17 -55.06 -13.26 -3.68
CA LEU A 17 -53.79 -13.96 -3.40
C LEU A 17 -52.92 -14.08 -4.66
N SER A 18 -53.51 -14.30 -5.82
CA SER A 18 -52.79 -14.36 -7.10
C SER A 18 -52.21 -13.01 -7.51
N TRP A 19 -52.89 -11.91 -7.22
CA TRP A 19 -52.37 -10.56 -7.50
C TRP A 19 -51.26 -10.14 -6.56
N SER A 20 -51.24 -10.59 -5.31
CA SER A 20 -50.17 -10.34 -4.37
C SER A 20 -48.86 -11.04 -4.75
N LEU A 21 -48.95 -12.21 -5.41
CA LEU A 21 -47.78 -12.97 -5.90
C LEU A 21 -47.20 -12.38 -7.19
N LEU A 22 -48.00 -11.72 -8.03
CA LEU A 22 -47.49 -11.03 -9.23
C LEU A 22 -46.86 -9.66 -8.94
N ALA A 23 -47.17 -9.05 -7.78
CA ALA A 23 -46.57 -7.78 -7.36
C ALA A 23 -45.18 -7.93 -6.72
N ALA A 24 -44.73 -9.15 -6.43
CA ALA A 24 -43.34 -9.42 -6.06
C ALA A 24 -42.46 -9.45 -7.32
N GLY A 25 -42.34 -8.31 -8.00
CA GLY A 25 -41.33 -8.14 -9.02
C GLY A 25 -39.95 -8.54 -8.45
N PRO A 26 -39.00 -9.02 -9.27
CA PRO A 26 -37.68 -9.32 -8.80
C PRO A 26 -37.17 -8.05 -8.10
N ALA A 27 -36.93 -8.14 -6.78
CA ALA A 27 -36.24 -7.08 -6.06
C ALA A 27 -34.93 -6.90 -6.82
N ALA A 28 -34.84 -5.84 -7.63
CA ALA A 28 -33.59 -5.50 -8.31
C ALA A 28 -32.53 -5.43 -7.22
N ALA A 29 -31.65 -6.41 -7.20
CA ALA A 29 -30.54 -6.42 -6.24
C ALA A 29 -29.83 -5.09 -6.41
N GLN A 30 -29.89 -4.27 -5.39
CA GLN A 30 -29.35 -2.90 -5.43
C GLN A 30 -27.88 -3.02 -5.81
N GLU A 31 -27.49 -2.42 -6.93
CA GLU A 31 -26.14 -2.57 -7.50
C GLU A 31 -25.12 -2.05 -6.46
N PHE A 32 -24.15 -2.89 -6.11
CA PHE A 32 -23.09 -2.49 -5.18
C PHE A 32 -22.11 -1.52 -5.88
N PRO A 33 -21.70 -0.41 -5.20
CA PRO A 33 -22.15 0.05 -3.88
C PRO A 33 -23.48 0.83 -3.94
N ALA A 34 -24.37 0.58 -2.97
CA ALA A 34 -25.66 1.25 -2.82
C ALA A 34 -25.66 2.39 -1.78
N ARG A 35 -24.54 2.60 -1.12
CA ARG A 35 -24.30 3.64 -0.10
C ARG A 35 -22.84 4.03 -0.07
N ALA A 36 -22.49 5.04 0.74
CA ALA A 36 -21.12 5.51 0.88
C ALA A 36 -20.15 4.40 1.25
N VAL A 37 -18.99 4.36 0.57
CA VAL A 37 -17.85 3.49 0.84
C VAL A 37 -16.75 4.31 1.52
N ARG A 38 -16.17 3.79 2.59
CA ARG A 38 -15.06 4.40 3.30
C ARG A 38 -13.73 3.87 2.81
N ILE A 39 -12.75 4.77 2.64
CA ILE A 39 -11.36 4.40 2.37
C ILE A 39 -10.48 4.92 3.50
N VAL A 40 -9.98 4.00 4.33
CA VAL A 40 -9.10 4.31 5.46
C VAL A 40 -7.68 4.47 4.95
N VAL A 41 -7.02 5.55 5.38
CA VAL A 41 -5.65 5.87 4.98
C VAL A 41 -4.76 5.97 6.23
N PRO A 42 -3.78 5.09 6.43
CA PRO A 42 -2.89 5.07 7.59
C PRO A 42 -1.80 6.16 7.55
N TYR A 43 -1.92 7.11 6.65
CA TYR A 43 -0.95 8.17 6.40
C TYR A 43 -1.56 9.54 6.68
N GLY A 44 -0.71 10.52 6.99
CA GLY A 44 -1.14 11.89 7.20
C GLY A 44 -1.71 12.54 5.93
N PRO A 45 -2.64 13.51 6.09
CA PRO A 45 -3.16 14.28 4.97
C PRO A 45 -2.06 14.93 4.13
N GLY A 46 -2.22 14.89 2.79
CA GLY A 46 -1.27 15.46 1.83
C GLY A 46 -0.03 14.61 1.54
N GLN A 47 0.16 13.48 2.22
CA GLN A 47 1.18 12.51 1.83
C GLN A 47 0.78 11.80 0.53
N ALA A 48 1.75 11.22 -0.19
CA ALA A 48 1.51 10.60 -1.49
C ALA A 48 0.36 9.57 -1.50
N PRO A 49 0.25 8.62 -0.54
CA PRO A 49 -0.87 7.69 -0.52
C PRO A 49 -2.21 8.37 -0.21
N ASP A 50 -2.27 9.43 0.59
CA ASP A 50 -3.49 10.20 0.83
C ASP A 50 -3.94 10.93 -0.43
N THR A 51 -3.01 11.61 -1.11
CA THR A 51 -3.29 12.34 -2.37
C THR A 51 -3.77 11.39 -3.46
N LEU A 52 -3.11 10.25 -3.64
CA LEU A 52 -3.52 9.20 -4.59
C LEU A 52 -4.92 8.67 -4.26
N THR A 53 -5.18 8.38 -2.98
CA THR A 53 -6.46 7.83 -2.53
C THR A 53 -7.61 8.81 -2.74
N ARG A 54 -7.40 10.11 -2.52
CA ARG A 54 -8.43 11.14 -2.78
C ARG A 54 -8.75 11.26 -4.25
N ALA A 55 -7.75 11.18 -5.13
CA ALA A 55 -7.97 11.13 -6.57
C ALA A 55 -8.73 9.85 -6.98
N LEU A 56 -8.35 8.69 -6.42
CA LEU A 56 -9.07 7.43 -6.64
C LEU A 56 -10.55 7.54 -6.20
N ALA A 57 -10.80 8.08 -5.00
CA ALA A 57 -12.14 8.28 -4.48
C ALA A 57 -13.01 9.16 -5.40
N GLN A 58 -12.43 10.22 -5.98
CA GLN A 58 -13.13 11.07 -6.93
C GLN A 58 -13.55 10.31 -8.20
N GLU A 59 -12.65 9.48 -8.76
CA GLU A 59 -12.97 8.68 -9.94
C GLU A 59 -14.03 7.60 -9.63
N LEU A 60 -13.94 6.95 -8.47
CA LEU A 60 -14.93 6.00 -7.99
C LEU A 60 -16.31 6.66 -7.76
N ASN A 61 -16.34 7.89 -7.23
CA ASN A 61 -17.58 8.67 -7.11
C ASN A 61 -18.23 8.93 -8.47
N LYS A 62 -17.43 9.35 -9.47
CA LYS A 62 -17.92 9.58 -10.84
C LYS A 62 -18.48 8.31 -11.47
N ALA A 63 -17.79 7.17 -11.26
CA ALA A 63 -18.15 5.89 -11.87
C ALA A 63 -19.41 5.26 -11.28
N THR A 64 -19.69 5.50 -9.98
CA THR A 64 -20.76 4.79 -9.26
C THR A 64 -21.94 5.70 -8.84
N GLY A 65 -21.74 7.02 -8.83
CA GLY A 65 -22.68 7.96 -8.23
C GLY A 65 -22.77 7.87 -6.70
N GLN A 66 -21.97 6.99 -6.05
CA GLN A 66 -21.96 6.83 -4.61
C GLN A 66 -20.72 7.50 -3.99
N PRO A 67 -20.82 8.08 -2.79
CA PRO A 67 -19.68 8.70 -2.13
C PRO A 67 -18.60 7.68 -1.74
N PHE A 68 -17.35 7.94 -2.11
CA PHE A 68 -16.17 7.29 -1.54
C PHE A 68 -15.46 8.29 -0.63
N VAL A 69 -15.48 8.04 0.68
CA VAL A 69 -15.02 8.99 1.70
C VAL A 69 -13.67 8.56 2.24
N VAL A 70 -12.67 9.43 2.13
CA VAL A 70 -11.32 9.20 2.63
C VAL A 70 -11.21 9.62 4.10
N GLU A 71 -10.77 8.70 4.96
CA GLU A 71 -10.57 8.91 6.39
C GLU A 71 -9.12 8.60 6.77
N ASN A 72 -8.36 9.59 7.23
CA ASN A 72 -7.00 9.38 7.72
C ASN A 72 -7.03 8.82 9.15
N LYS A 73 -6.37 7.69 9.36
CA LYS A 73 -6.28 6.99 10.66
C LYS A 73 -4.83 6.61 10.92
N VAL A 74 -4.05 7.62 11.35
CA VAL A 74 -2.59 7.51 11.53
C VAL A 74 -2.26 6.90 12.89
N GLY A 75 -1.16 6.15 12.97
CA GLY A 75 -0.59 5.66 14.23
C GLY A 75 0.09 4.28 14.09
N ALA A 76 1.16 4.09 14.85
CA ALA A 76 1.90 2.84 15.01
C ALA A 76 2.19 2.14 13.66
N ASP A 77 2.86 2.83 12.72
CA ASP A 77 3.18 2.32 11.37
C ASP A 77 1.96 1.75 10.61
N GLY A 78 0.75 2.29 10.90
CA GLY A 78 -0.50 1.89 10.26
C GLY A 78 -1.30 0.83 11.03
N VAL A 79 -0.77 0.26 12.11
CA VAL A 79 -1.46 -0.77 12.92
C VAL A 79 -2.88 -0.33 13.31
N VAL A 80 -3.04 0.95 13.73
CA VAL A 80 -4.35 1.50 14.13
C VAL A 80 -5.40 1.38 13.02
N ALA A 81 -5.01 1.69 11.78
CA ALA A 81 -5.90 1.62 10.63
C ALA A 81 -6.15 0.16 10.20
N PHE A 82 -5.11 -0.63 10.16
CA PHE A 82 -5.20 -2.02 9.73
C PHE A 82 -5.99 -2.88 10.71
N GLU A 83 -5.76 -2.76 12.02
CA GLU A 83 -6.53 -3.45 13.05
C GLU A 83 -8.01 -3.03 13.02
N TYR A 84 -8.28 -1.74 12.81
CA TYR A 84 -9.63 -1.24 12.65
C TYR A 84 -10.36 -1.95 11.49
N VAL A 85 -9.72 -2.01 10.31
CA VAL A 85 -10.35 -2.64 9.14
C VAL A 85 -10.40 -4.17 9.27
N ALA A 86 -9.37 -4.81 9.82
CA ALA A 86 -9.35 -6.25 9.98
C ALA A 86 -10.38 -6.76 11.00
N ASN A 87 -10.62 -6.02 12.11
CA ASN A 87 -11.36 -6.53 13.26
C ASN A 87 -12.65 -5.80 13.61
N GLN A 88 -12.78 -4.50 13.25
CA GLN A 88 -13.84 -3.64 13.80
C GLN A 88 -14.92 -3.25 12.78
N VAL A 89 -14.70 -3.48 11.47
CA VAL A 89 -15.68 -3.17 10.43
C VAL A 89 -16.32 -4.45 9.88
N PRO A 90 -17.54 -4.41 9.32
CA PRO A 90 -18.12 -5.54 8.63
C PRO A 90 -17.29 -5.95 7.39
N ALA A 91 -17.29 -7.25 7.07
CA ALA A 91 -16.70 -7.76 5.84
C ALA A 91 -17.73 -7.67 4.70
N ASP A 92 -18.17 -6.48 4.34
CA ASP A 92 -19.24 -6.21 3.37
C ASP A 92 -18.79 -5.40 2.14
N GLY A 93 -17.49 -5.08 2.08
CA GLY A 93 -16.89 -4.29 1.01
C GLY A 93 -17.09 -2.77 1.13
N TYR A 94 -17.81 -2.26 2.15
CA TYR A 94 -18.03 -0.82 2.33
C TYR A 94 -16.92 -0.11 3.12
N THR A 95 -15.89 -0.84 3.52
CA THR A 95 -14.68 -0.23 4.09
C THR A 95 -13.44 -0.84 3.45
N MET A 96 -12.62 -0.01 2.84
CA MET A 96 -11.33 -0.35 2.25
C MET A 96 -10.20 0.29 3.06
N VAL A 97 -8.98 -0.19 2.93
CA VAL A 97 -7.78 0.45 3.49
C VAL A 97 -6.68 0.50 2.44
N VAL A 98 -5.98 1.61 2.38
CA VAL A 98 -4.74 1.73 1.58
C VAL A 98 -3.56 1.22 2.39
N ALA A 99 -2.68 0.46 1.78
CA ALA A 99 -1.47 -0.02 2.42
C ALA A 99 -0.25 0.15 1.50
N ALA A 100 0.92 0.44 2.07
CA ALA A 100 2.16 0.10 1.41
C ALA A 100 2.32 -1.42 1.49
N ASN A 101 2.52 -2.08 0.37
CA ASN A 101 2.59 -3.55 0.31
C ASN A 101 3.74 -4.08 1.19
N THR A 102 4.92 -3.48 1.09
CA THR A 102 6.07 -3.79 1.94
C THR A 102 5.78 -3.56 3.43
N GLY A 103 5.04 -2.48 3.77
CA GLY A 103 4.63 -2.19 5.16
C GLY A 103 3.72 -3.29 5.70
N LEU A 104 2.71 -3.70 4.92
CA LEU A 104 1.82 -4.79 5.32
C LEU A 104 2.55 -6.14 5.43
N ALA A 105 3.45 -6.42 4.49
CA ALA A 105 4.26 -7.64 4.46
C ALA A 105 5.22 -7.76 5.67
N THR A 106 5.71 -6.64 6.20
CA THR A 106 6.68 -6.62 7.30
C THR A 106 6.03 -6.44 8.68
N LEU A 107 4.75 -6.03 8.75
CA LEU A 107 4.11 -5.61 9.99
C LEU A 107 4.16 -6.68 11.09
N ALA A 108 3.92 -7.94 10.75
CA ALA A 108 4.01 -9.05 11.70
C ALA A 108 5.44 -9.38 12.16
N LEU A 109 6.45 -8.88 11.45
CA LEU A 109 7.87 -9.06 11.78
C LEU A 109 8.40 -7.95 12.69
N THR A 110 7.76 -6.78 12.66
CA THR A 110 8.22 -5.57 13.35
C THR A 110 7.35 -5.17 14.53
N THR A 111 6.12 -5.71 14.65
CA THR A 111 5.16 -5.30 15.68
C THR A 111 4.75 -6.47 16.56
N LYS A 112 4.99 -6.35 17.87
CA LYS A 112 4.57 -7.32 18.88
C LYS A 112 3.08 -7.18 19.20
N GLY A 113 2.42 -8.31 19.39
CA GLY A 113 1.05 -8.35 19.93
C GLY A 113 -0.03 -7.94 18.92
N LEU A 114 0.22 -8.04 17.63
CA LEU A 114 -0.82 -7.84 16.59
C LEU A 114 -2.00 -8.81 16.84
N ARG A 115 -3.21 -8.27 16.73
CA ARG A 115 -4.47 -9.03 16.91
C ARG A 115 -5.09 -9.47 15.59
N PHE A 116 -4.34 -9.41 14.51
CA PHE A 116 -4.73 -9.81 13.15
C PHE A 116 -3.50 -10.26 12.38
N ASP A 117 -3.71 -11.01 11.30
CA ASP A 117 -2.67 -11.38 10.35
C ASP A 117 -2.73 -10.40 9.17
N PRO A 118 -1.72 -9.54 8.96
CA PRO A 118 -1.77 -8.50 7.91
C PRO A 118 -1.98 -9.06 6.51
N VAL A 119 -1.40 -10.20 6.19
CA VAL A 119 -1.47 -10.81 4.84
C VAL A 119 -2.80 -11.55 4.63
N ARG A 120 -3.27 -12.28 5.65
CA ARG A 120 -4.49 -13.07 5.57
C ARG A 120 -5.74 -12.21 5.72
N ASP A 121 -5.75 -11.27 6.69
CA ASP A 121 -6.99 -10.61 7.12
C ASP A 121 -7.28 -9.32 6.32
N LEU A 122 -6.31 -8.86 5.52
CA LEU A 122 -6.42 -7.69 4.64
C LEU A 122 -6.00 -8.02 3.21
N PRO A 123 -6.70 -8.93 2.51
CA PRO A 123 -6.38 -9.28 1.12
C PRO A 123 -6.43 -8.03 0.22
N PRO A 124 -5.46 -7.86 -0.68
CA PRO A 124 -5.45 -6.76 -1.63
C PRO A 124 -6.51 -6.99 -2.73
N VAL A 125 -7.20 -5.91 -3.07
CA VAL A 125 -8.15 -5.83 -4.20
C VAL A 125 -7.39 -5.47 -5.47
N VAL A 126 -6.53 -4.43 -5.41
CA VAL A 126 -5.70 -3.95 -6.53
C VAL A 126 -4.40 -3.38 -5.99
N SER A 127 -3.28 -3.69 -6.63
CA SER A 127 -2.06 -2.88 -6.50
C SER A 127 -2.20 -1.67 -7.42
N LEU A 128 -2.30 -0.49 -6.83
CA LEU A 128 -2.60 0.75 -7.53
C LEU A 128 -1.39 1.24 -8.34
N VAL A 129 -0.27 1.39 -7.64
CA VAL A 129 0.95 2.02 -8.16
C VAL A 129 2.18 1.35 -7.60
N GLU A 130 3.28 1.48 -8.35
CA GLU A 130 4.63 1.20 -7.87
C GLU A 130 5.46 2.47 -7.85
N GLY A 131 6.41 2.52 -6.94
CA GLY A 131 7.38 3.59 -6.85
C GLY A 131 8.75 3.03 -6.53
N ARG A 132 9.77 3.86 -6.67
CA ARG A 132 11.13 3.47 -6.36
C ARG A 132 11.54 4.00 -5.00
N TYR A 133 12.29 3.19 -4.27
CA TYR A 133 13.18 3.71 -3.25
C TYR A 133 14.50 4.12 -3.92
N ALA A 134 14.97 5.29 -3.51
CA ALA A 134 16.29 5.80 -3.86
C ALA A 134 17.23 5.60 -2.67
N PHE A 135 18.37 4.97 -2.90
CA PHE A 135 19.45 4.92 -1.91
C PHE A 135 20.31 6.15 -2.08
N SER A 136 20.28 7.00 -1.06
CA SER A 136 20.77 8.37 -1.13
C SER A 136 21.86 8.64 -0.12
N ILE A 137 22.75 9.55 -0.47
CA ILE A 137 23.82 10.08 0.38
C ILE A 137 23.80 11.62 0.36
N PRO A 138 24.40 12.31 1.31
CA PRO A 138 24.72 13.74 1.23
C PRO A 138 25.53 14.06 -0.02
N ALA A 139 25.17 15.12 -0.74
CA ALA A 139 25.93 15.54 -1.94
C ALA A 139 27.36 16.00 -1.62
N SER A 140 27.63 16.36 -0.36
CA SER A 140 28.96 16.73 0.14
C SER A 140 29.95 15.57 0.19
N LEU A 141 29.46 14.32 0.20
CA LEU A 141 30.34 13.15 0.18
C LEU A 141 30.93 12.93 -1.23
N PRO A 142 32.19 12.44 -1.33
CA PRO A 142 32.90 12.37 -2.60
C PRO A 142 32.43 11.23 -3.51
N PHE A 143 31.59 10.31 -3.01
CA PHE A 143 31.19 9.09 -3.73
C PHE A 143 30.22 9.42 -4.85
N LYS A 144 30.50 8.89 -6.04
CA LYS A 144 29.66 9.01 -7.25
C LYS A 144 28.87 7.75 -7.57
N THR A 145 29.34 6.61 -7.08
CA THR A 145 28.71 5.30 -7.33
C THR A 145 28.42 4.57 -6.02
N PHE A 146 27.49 3.63 -6.07
CA PHE A 146 27.17 2.76 -4.94
C PHE A 146 28.39 1.93 -4.51
N ASN A 147 29.15 1.42 -5.46
CA ASN A 147 30.33 0.60 -5.17
C ASN A 147 31.46 1.39 -4.48
N GLU A 148 31.66 2.67 -4.82
CA GLU A 148 32.62 3.54 -4.11
C GLU A 148 32.22 3.73 -2.64
N LEU A 149 30.95 3.97 -2.38
CA LEU A 149 30.44 4.06 -1.02
C LEU A 149 30.64 2.75 -0.25
N VAL A 150 30.26 1.62 -0.84
CA VAL A 150 30.43 0.28 -0.23
C VAL A 150 31.87 0.00 0.11
N ALA A 151 32.81 0.30 -0.80
CA ALA A 151 34.23 0.13 -0.56
C ALA A 151 34.75 1.00 0.61
N HIS A 152 34.30 2.26 0.67
CA HIS A 152 34.63 3.17 1.77
C HIS A 152 34.11 2.67 3.12
N VAL A 153 32.83 2.28 3.19
CA VAL A 153 32.22 1.79 4.43
C VAL A 153 32.90 0.52 4.92
N ARG A 154 33.24 -0.38 4.01
CA ARG A 154 33.97 -1.63 4.32
C ARG A 154 35.36 -1.36 4.89
N ALA A 155 36.05 -0.33 4.38
CA ALA A 155 37.38 0.08 4.86
C ALA A 155 37.30 0.85 6.20
N ASN A 156 36.12 1.35 6.60
CA ASN A 156 35.92 2.17 7.80
C ASN A 156 34.74 1.64 8.65
N PRO A 157 34.85 0.43 9.21
CA PRO A 157 33.75 -0.20 9.94
C PRO A 157 33.33 0.63 11.15
N GLY A 158 32.02 0.80 11.34
CA GLY A 158 31.42 1.53 12.46
C GLY A 158 31.56 3.06 12.40
N LYS A 159 32.13 3.62 11.34
CA LYS A 159 32.29 5.08 11.18
C LYS A 159 31.23 5.74 10.28
N THR A 160 30.38 4.95 9.68
CA THR A 160 29.30 5.43 8.82
C THR A 160 27.98 5.07 9.46
N ASN A 161 27.03 5.99 9.43
CA ASN A 161 25.68 5.71 9.90
C ASN A 161 24.66 5.72 8.74
N TYR A 162 23.55 5.04 8.96
CA TYR A 162 22.38 5.11 8.10
C TYR A 162 21.16 5.46 8.94
N GLY A 163 20.16 6.07 8.29
CA GLY A 163 18.91 6.41 8.94
C GLY A 163 17.70 5.70 8.34
N SER A 164 16.62 5.62 9.10
CA SER A 164 15.31 5.29 8.59
C SER A 164 14.20 6.03 9.33
N SER A 165 13.05 6.20 8.68
CA SER A 165 11.89 6.87 9.25
C SER A 165 10.71 5.93 9.54
N ASN A 166 10.87 4.64 9.29
CA ASN A 166 9.90 3.59 9.59
C ASN A 166 10.55 2.21 9.62
N SER A 167 9.85 1.24 10.21
CA SER A 167 10.35 -0.13 10.42
C SER A 167 10.64 -0.88 9.11
N THR A 168 9.86 -0.66 8.05
CA THR A 168 10.08 -1.30 6.74
C THR A 168 11.41 -0.86 6.11
N ILE A 169 11.69 0.46 6.09
CA ILE A 169 12.95 1.00 5.56
C ILE A 169 14.12 0.53 6.43
N HIS A 170 13.95 0.48 7.75
CA HIS A 170 14.95 -0.07 8.65
C HIS A 170 15.29 -1.52 8.30
N LEU A 171 14.29 -2.39 8.23
CA LEU A 171 14.47 -3.81 7.89
C LEU A 171 15.16 -4.00 6.53
N GLN A 172 14.75 -3.23 5.52
CA GLN A 172 15.38 -3.28 4.19
C GLN A 172 16.84 -2.82 4.22
N SER A 173 17.14 -1.78 5.01
CA SER A 173 18.51 -1.27 5.19
C SER A 173 19.37 -2.31 5.91
N GLU A 174 18.91 -2.89 7.01
CA GLU A 174 19.61 -3.96 7.72
C GLU A 174 19.91 -5.16 6.80
N ALA A 175 18.93 -5.57 6.00
CA ALA A 175 19.12 -6.63 5.02
C ALA A 175 20.25 -6.31 4.04
N LEU A 176 20.26 -5.09 3.50
CA LEU A 176 21.28 -4.62 2.57
C LEU A 176 22.66 -4.60 3.25
N MET A 177 22.77 -4.01 4.45
CA MET A 177 24.05 -3.92 5.17
C MET A 177 24.60 -5.31 5.50
N LYS A 178 23.74 -6.24 5.93
CA LYS A 178 24.15 -7.62 6.21
C LYS A 178 24.58 -8.37 4.95
N THR A 179 23.82 -8.26 3.85
CA THR A 179 24.19 -8.88 2.56
C THR A 179 25.56 -8.42 2.07
N LEU A 180 25.87 -7.13 2.28
CA LEU A 180 27.15 -6.54 1.88
C LEU A 180 28.28 -6.73 2.91
N GLY A 181 27.99 -7.28 4.09
CA GLY A 181 28.94 -7.43 5.20
C GLY A 181 29.44 -6.08 5.73
N LEU A 182 28.59 -5.06 5.81
CA LEU A 182 28.94 -3.72 6.25
C LEU A 182 28.62 -3.54 7.74
N ASN A 183 29.57 -2.97 8.49
CA ASN A 183 29.37 -2.55 9.87
C ASN A 183 29.08 -1.05 9.90
N VAL A 184 27.83 -0.71 10.20
CA VAL A 184 27.29 0.66 10.19
C VAL A 184 26.42 0.91 11.43
N VAL A 185 26.21 2.16 11.78
CA VAL A 185 25.40 2.55 12.94
C VAL A 185 24.01 2.99 12.48
N TYR A 186 22.98 2.44 13.09
CA TYR A 186 21.58 2.82 12.82
C TYR A 186 21.17 4.05 13.62
N VAL A 187 20.51 5.02 12.97
CA VAL A 187 19.93 6.22 13.58
C VAL A 187 18.43 6.30 13.26
N PRO A 188 17.53 6.12 14.25
CA PRO A 188 16.09 6.18 14.03
C PRO A 188 15.58 7.63 13.94
N TYR A 189 14.64 7.88 13.01
CA TYR A 189 13.92 9.14 12.87
C TYR A 189 12.41 8.90 12.97
N ARG A 190 11.70 9.75 13.73
CA ARG A 190 10.25 9.63 13.91
C ARG A 190 9.43 10.19 12.75
N ALA A 191 10.05 11.01 11.88
CA ALA A 191 9.39 11.67 10.78
C ALA A 191 10.27 11.66 9.53
N SER A 192 9.68 11.39 8.38
CA SER A 192 10.39 11.33 7.08
C SER A 192 11.07 12.65 6.73
N ASN A 193 10.48 13.80 7.05
CA ASN A 193 11.09 15.11 6.77
C ASN A 193 12.37 15.33 7.56
N ASN A 194 12.42 14.92 8.84
CA ASN A 194 13.64 15.02 9.66
C ASN A 194 14.73 14.12 9.11
N TYR A 195 14.38 12.92 8.70
CA TYR A 195 15.31 11.98 8.07
C TYR A 195 15.88 12.52 6.74
N LEU A 196 15.04 13.07 5.88
CA LEU A 196 15.48 13.70 4.62
C LEU A 196 16.43 14.86 4.87
N LEU A 197 16.13 15.69 5.89
CA LEU A 197 17.01 16.79 6.30
C LEU A 197 18.35 16.27 6.82
N ALA A 198 18.35 15.20 7.62
CA ALA A 198 19.56 14.59 8.15
C ALA A 198 20.50 14.07 7.04
N ILE A 199 19.97 13.51 5.95
CA ILE A 199 20.74 13.17 4.75
C ILE A 199 21.31 14.46 4.11
N ALA A 200 20.45 15.47 3.91
CA ALA A 200 20.86 16.71 3.23
C ALA A 200 21.93 17.52 4.00
N THR A 201 22.02 17.33 5.32
CA THR A 201 22.98 18.02 6.23
C THR A 201 24.16 17.15 6.64
N ASN A 202 24.27 15.92 6.14
CA ASN A 202 25.30 14.95 6.51
C ASN A 202 25.28 14.51 7.98
N GLU A 203 24.14 14.58 8.63
CA GLU A 203 23.91 13.98 9.96
C GLU A 203 23.86 12.45 9.85
N VAL A 204 23.24 11.91 8.78
CA VAL A 204 23.38 10.52 8.35
C VAL A 204 23.99 10.46 6.95
N GLN A 205 24.86 9.46 6.73
CA GLN A 205 25.66 9.35 5.53
C GLN A 205 24.97 8.56 4.41
N MET A 206 23.94 7.77 4.71
CA MET A 206 23.24 7.00 3.69
C MET A 206 21.86 6.52 4.15
N GLY A 207 21.00 6.15 3.19
CA GLY A 207 19.77 5.44 3.47
C GLY A 207 18.77 5.47 2.34
N PHE A 208 17.69 4.70 2.52
CA PHE A 208 16.58 4.65 1.59
C PHE A 208 15.58 5.76 1.82
N THR A 209 15.14 6.38 0.75
CA THR A 209 14.04 7.35 0.71
C THR A 209 13.13 7.04 -0.46
N SER A 210 11.88 7.52 -0.48
CA SER A 210 11.12 7.45 -1.72
C SER A 210 11.73 8.37 -2.77
N GLU A 211 11.71 7.94 -4.02
CA GLU A 211 12.22 8.73 -5.16
C GLU A 211 11.58 10.12 -5.23
N GLY A 212 10.26 10.21 -5.02
CA GLY A 212 9.56 11.49 -5.02
C GLY A 212 10.00 12.41 -3.87
N SER A 213 10.31 11.85 -2.70
CA SER A 213 10.75 12.65 -1.55
C SER A 213 12.16 13.20 -1.71
N ILE A 214 13.10 12.40 -2.23
CA ILE A 214 14.49 12.84 -2.39
C ILE A 214 14.66 13.92 -3.45
N LEU A 215 13.78 13.98 -4.46
CA LEU A 215 13.78 15.05 -5.45
C LEU A 215 13.70 16.44 -4.81
N ASN A 216 12.97 16.59 -3.71
CA ASN A 216 12.83 17.85 -2.97
C ASN A 216 14.12 18.25 -2.23
N MET A 217 15.08 17.32 -2.10
CA MET A 217 16.37 17.56 -1.43
C MET A 217 17.52 17.81 -2.41
N MET A 218 17.27 17.73 -3.72
CA MET A 218 18.30 18.06 -4.72
C MET A 218 18.56 19.57 -4.76
N PRO A 219 19.84 20.01 -4.92
CA PRO A 219 21.05 19.20 -5.10
C PRO A 219 21.82 18.82 -3.82
N ARG A 220 21.21 18.94 -2.63
CA ARG A 220 21.89 18.64 -1.34
C ARG A 220 22.08 17.15 -1.07
N ALA A 221 21.39 16.28 -1.80
CA ALA A 221 21.56 14.84 -1.75
C ALA A 221 21.98 14.29 -3.11
N ARG A 222 22.55 13.09 -3.13
CA ARG A 222 22.87 12.33 -4.35
C ARG A 222 22.27 10.94 -4.26
N VAL A 223 21.61 10.48 -5.33
CA VAL A 223 21.10 9.12 -5.45
C VAL A 223 22.17 8.25 -6.09
N LEU A 224 22.53 7.14 -5.44
CA LEU A 224 23.54 6.19 -5.92
C LEU A 224 22.92 4.92 -6.52
N ALA A 225 21.77 4.50 -5.98
CA ALA A 225 21.05 3.34 -6.51
C ALA A 225 19.54 3.53 -6.34
N VAL A 226 18.76 2.82 -7.15
CA VAL A 226 17.29 2.81 -7.08
C VAL A 226 16.75 1.38 -7.08
N THR A 227 15.58 1.18 -6.48
CA THR A 227 14.86 -0.09 -6.61
C THR A 227 14.15 -0.17 -7.97
N GLY A 228 13.68 -1.38 -8.31
CA GLY A 228 13.01 -1.66 -9.59
C GLY A 228 13.90 -2.38 -10.59
N THR A 229 13.29 -2.82 -11.68
CA THR A 229 13.97 -3.59 -12.75
C THR A 229 14.61 -2.70 -13.82
N THR A 230 14.24 -1.42 -13.86
CA THR A 230 14.77 -0.43 -14.79
C THR A 230 15.23 0.80 -14.04
N ARG A 231 16.18 1.54 -14.59
CA ARG A 231 16.65 2.80 -14.01
C ARG A 231 15.53 3.84 -13.98
N SER A 232 15.63 4.75 -13.03
CA SER A 232 14.71 5.89 -12.95
C SER A 232 14.98 6.89 -14.06
N SER A 233 13.92 7.41 -14.69
CA SER A 233 14.04 8.55 -15.62
C SER A 233 14.47 9.84 -14.90
N LYS A 234 14.29 9.94 -13.58
CA LYS A 234 14.68 11.10 -12.76
C LYS A 234 16.12 11.02 -12.28
N PHE A 235 16.66 9.81 -12.19
CA PHE A 235 18.03 9.53 -11.77
C PHE A 235 18.68 8.52 -12.72
N PRO A 236 18.89 8.88 -14.02
CA PRO A 236 19.36 7.93 -15.04
C PRO A 236 20.77 7.40 -14.77
N GLU A 237 21.59 8.16 -14.03
CA GLU A 237 22.94 7.75 -13.63
C GLU A 237 22.94 6.71 -12.48
N ALA A 238 21.87 6.65 -11.66
CA ALA A 238 21.78 5.71 -10.58
C ALA A 238 21.45 4.31 -11.11
N GLN A 239 22.30 3.34 -10.75
CA GLN A 239 22.06 1.94 -11.10
C GLN A 239 20.84 1.41 -10.35
N THR A 240 20.17 0.39 -10.90
CA THR A 240 19.21 -0.38 -10.11
C THR A 240 19.94 -1.34 -9.17
N PHE A 241 19.30 -1.70 -8.05
CA PHE A 241 19.84 -2.77 -7.19
C PHE A 241 19.92 -4.11 -7.94
N ALA A 242 19.05 -4.35 -8.91
CA ALA A 242 19.12 -5.52 -9.79
C ALA A 242 20.40 -5.51 -10.65
N GLU A 243 20.78 -4.36 -11.23
CA GLU A 243 22.07 -4.22 -11.97
C GLU A 243 23.30 -4.42 -11.06
N LEU A 244 23.15 -4.16 -9.75
CA LEU A 244 24.17 -4.39 -8.73
C LEU A 244 24.18 -5.84 -8.19
N GLY A 245 23.29 -6.71 -8.69
CA GLY A 245 23.15 -8.10 -8.23
C GLY A 245 22.42 -8.27 -6.90
N LEU A 246 21.75 -7.21 -6.42
CA LEU A 246 21.06 -7.15 -5.14
C LEU A 246 19.53 -7.26 -5.35
N ASN A 247 19.06 -8.44 -5.73
CA ASN A 247 17.68 -8.67 -6.17
C ASN A 247 16.64 -8.71 -5.03
N ASP A 248 17.06 -8.74 -3.77
CA ASP A 248 16.16 -8.82 -2.61
C ASP A 248 15.68 -7.46 -2.12
N ILE A 249 16.17 -6.37 -2.71
CA ILE A 249 15.76 -5.01 -2.36
C ILE A 249 14.45 -4.66 -3.06
N ARG A 250 13.39 -4.45 -2.28
CA ARG A 250 12.01 -4.31 -2.77
C ARG A 250 11.66 -2.86 -3.10
N SER A 251 10.80 -2.71 -4.10
CA SER A 251 10.22 -1.41 -4.50
C SER A 251 9.07 -1.01 -3.59
N LEU A 252 8.75 0.28 -3.58
CA LEU A 252 7.53 0.78 -2.96
C LEU A 252 6.32 0.43 -3.83
N SER A 253 5.24 -0.04 -3.23
CA SER A 253 3.93 -0.13 -3.90
C SER A 253 2.81 0.19 -2.93
N TYR A 254 1.71 0.74 -3.47
CA TYR A 254 0.49 0.97 -2.70
C TYR A 254 -0.64 0.10 -3.22
N THR A 255 -1.32 -0.56 -2.29
CA THR A 255 -2.47 -1.43 -2.55
C THR A 255 -3.72 -0.88 -1.91
N ILE A 256 -4.88 -1.21 -2.48
CA ILE A 256 -6.17 -1.07 -1.82
C ILE A 256 -6.62 -2.45 -1.35
N ASN A 257 -6.98 -2.55 -0.08
CA ASN A 257 -7.27 -3.81 0.60
C ASN A 257 -8.64 -3.75 1.26
N VAL A 258 -9.25 -4.90 1.51
CA VAL A 258 -10.51 -5.04 2.24
C VAL A 258 -10.35 -6.06 3.36
N ARG A 259 -11.34 -6.10 4.27
CA ARG A 259 -11.42 -7.16 5.28
C ARG A 259 -11.62 -8.51 4.62
N ASN A 260 -10.87 -9.51 5.06
CA ASN A 260 -11.08 -10.90 4.67
C ASN A 260 -12.52 -11.36 5.00
N GLY A 261 -13.10 -12.18 4.13
CA GLY A 261 -14.49 -12.58 4.22
C GLY A 261 -15.47 -11.62 3.52
N THR A 262 -14.99 -10.54 2.86
CA THR A 262 -15.81 -9.74 1.94
C THR A 262 -16.40 -10.65 0.87
N PRO A 263 -17.75 -10.64 0.67
CA PRO A 263 -18.39 -11.54 -0.29
C PRO A 263 -17.85 -11.33 -1.71
N LYS A 264 -17.67 -12.43 -2.43
CA LYS A 264 -17.05 -12.41 -3.76
C LYS A 264 -17.67 -11.40 -4.75
N PRO A 265 -19.00 -11.26 -4.86
CA PRO A 265 -19.58 -10.27 -5.78
C PRO A 265 -19.17 -8.83 -5.47
N GLN A 266 -19.11 -8.44 -4.18
CA GLN A 266 -18.65 -7.12 -3.76
C GLN A 266 -17.16 -6.94 -4.01
N PHE A 267 -16.36 -7.95 -3.71
CA PHE A 267 -14.92 -7.95 -3.97
C PHE A 267 -14.61 -7.76 -5.46
N ASP A 268 -15.23 -8.57 -6.33
CA ASP A 268 -15.04 -8.51 -7.79
C ASP A 268 -15.49 -7.14 -8.35
N ARG A 269 -16.59 -6.59 -7.79
CA ARG A 269 -17.07 -5.28 -8.21
C ARG A 269 -16.11 -4.16 -7.79
N LEU A 270 -15.55 -4.22 -6.58
CA LEU A 270 -14.51 -3.26 -6.13
C LEU A 270 -13.27 -3.35 -7.01
N GLU A 271 -12.78 -4.55 -7.30
CA GLU A 271 -11.65 -4.77 -8.19
C GLU A 271 -11.90 -4.12 -9.56
N ALA A 272 -13.03 -4.41 -10.19
CA ALA A 272 -13.38 -3.85 -11.49
C ALA A 272 -13.44 -2.30 -11.47
N LEU A 273 -14.08 -1.72 -10.45
CA LEU A 273 -14.19 -0.27 -10.28
C LEU A 273 -12.82 0.40 -10.08
N VAL A 274 -11.97 -0.19 -9.25
CA VAL A 274 -10.63 0.35 -8.98
C VAL A 274 -9.73 0.24 -10.21
N LEU A 275 -9.74 -0.89 -10.92
CA LEU A 275 -9.00 -1.06 -12.17
C LEU A 275 -9.45 -0.05 -13.24
N GLN A 276 -10.75 0.17 -13.38
CA GLN A 276 -11.30 1.18 -14.29
C GLN A 276 -10.85 2.60 -13.89
N ALA A 277 -10.91 2.96 -12.62
CA ALA A 277 -10.47 4.25 -12.12
C ALA A 277 -8.97 4.47 -12.39
N MET A 278 -8.12 3.47 -12.13
CA MET A 278 -6.68 3.56 -12.36
C MET A 278 -6.30 3.73 -13.83
N ALA A 279 -7.17 3.37 -14.77
CA ALA A 279 -6.96 3.55 -16.20
C ALA A 279 -7.20 4.99 -16.67
N THR A 280 -7.85 5.86 -15.86
CA THR A 280 -8.17 7.24 -16.23
C THR A 280 -6.93 8.11 -16.40
N PRO A 281 -6.98 9.12 -17.29
CA PRO A 281 -5.89 10.09 -17.45
C PRO A 281 -5.58 10.83 -16.15
N GLU A 282 -6.60 11.11 -15.35
CA GLU A 282 -6.49 11.83 -14.07
C GLU A 282 -5.64 11.06 -13.07
N LEU A 283 -5.90 9.75 -12.87
CA LEU A 283 -5.11 8.92 -11.97
C LEU A 283 -3.68 8.73 -12.46
N LYS A 284 -3.48 8.56 -13.77
CA LYS A 284 -2.13 8.49 -14.37
C LYS A 284 -1.37 9.79 -14.14
N ALA A 285 -2.01 10.95 -14.31
CA ALA A 285 -1.38 12.24 -14.10
C ALA A 285 -1.03 12.49 -12.62
N VAL A 286 -1.94 12.13 -11.69
CA VAL A 286 -1.68 12.23 -10.24
C VAL A 286 -0.53 11.31 -9.83
N SER A 287 -0.55 10.05 -10.27
CA SER A 287 0.53 9.09 -9.99
C SER A 287 1.88 9.61 -10.47
N GLY A 288 1.96 10.09 -11.72
CA GLY A 288 3.19 10.65 -12.28
C GLY A 288 3.73 11.87 -11.51
N LYS A 289 2.85 12.79 -11.05
CA LYS A 289 3.24 13.92 -10.19
C LYS A 289 3.80 13.47 -8.84
N LEU A 290 3.31 12.34 -8.31
CA LEU A 290 3.80 11.76 -7.07
C LEU A 290 5.08 10.93 -7.24
N GLY A 291 5.56 10.76 -8.47
CA GLY A 291 6.71 9.90 -8.76
C GLY A 291 6.39 8.41 -8.69
N LEU A 292 5.14 8.05 -8.96
CA LEU A 292 4.62 6.69 -8.89
C LEU A 292 4.17 6.25 -10.29
N ASP A 293 4.48 5.01 -10.63
CA ASP A 293 4.07 4.39 -11.90
C ASP A 293 2.75 3.63 -11.67
N PRO A 294 1.66 3.93 -12.38
CA PRO A 294 0.41 3.18 -12.26
C PRO A 294 0.59 1.78 -12.85
N VAL A 295 0.36 0.76 -12.03
CA VAL A 295 0.49 -0.66 -12.45
C VAL A 295 -0.86 -1.36 -12.54
N ALA A 296 -1.82 -0.98 -11.71
CA ALA A 296 -3.19 -1.52 -11.69
C ALA A 296 -3.22 -3.06 -11.76
N HIS A 297 -2.43 -3.73 -10.90
CA HIS A 297 -2.44 -5.20 -10.86
C HIS A 297 -3.71 -5.71 -10.21
N PRO A 298 -4.41 -6.68 -10.83
CA PRO A 298 -5.60 -7.29 -10.27
C PRO A 298 -5.29 -8.07 -8.98
N ALA A 299 -6.34 -8.40 -8.23
CA ALA A 299 -6.27 -9.01 -6.89
C ALA A 299 -5.37 -10.25 -6.84
N ALA A 300 -5.49 -11.16 -7.82
CA ALA A 300 -4.68 -12.38 -7.84
C ALA A 300 -3.18 -12.11 -7.95
N VAL A 301 -2.78 -11.13 -8.77
CA VAL A 301 -1.38 -10.71 -8.90
C VAL A 301 -0.93 -9.99 -7.63
N SER A 302 -1.77 -9.08 -7.11
CA SER A 302 -1.48 -8.31 -5.90
C SER A 302 -1.28 -9.20 -4.67
N ALA A 303 -2.14 -10.22 -4.50
CA ALA A 303 -2.03 -11.19 -3.40
C ALA A 303 -0.75 -12.04 -3.50
N LYS A 304 -0.39 -12.46 -4.73
CA LYS A 304 0.87 -13.19 -4.96
C LYS A 304 2.07 -12.33 -4.59
N LEU A 305 2.11 -11.07 -5.03
CA LEU A 305 3.20 -10.13 -4.71
C LEU A 305 3.32 -9.91 -3.19
N LEU A 306 2.20 -9.69 -2.49
CA LEU A 306 2.18 -9.52 -1.04
C LEU A 306 2.74 -10.75 -0.31
N ALA A 307 2.32 -11.96 -0.72
CA ALA A 307 2.78 -13.20 -0.12
C ALA A 307 4.29 -13.46 -0.37
N GLU A 308 4.77 -13.12 -1.56
CA GLU A 308 6.19 -13.23 -1.92
C GLU A 308 7.04 -12.24 -1.12
N GLU A 309 6.59 -11.00 -0.95
CA GLU A 309 7.27 -10.00 -0.11
C GLU A 309 7.30 -10.43 1.35
N ALA A 310 6.18 -10.86 1.92
CA ALA A 310 6.12 -11.33 3.31
C ALA A 310 7.07 -12.49 3.57
N ARG A 311 7.16 -13.44 2.61
CA ARG A 311 8.11 -14.55 2.70
C ARG A 311 9.56 -14.08 2.63
N ALA A 312 9.89 -13.20 1.69
CA ALA A 312 11.24 -12.68 1.52
C ALA A 312 11.71 -11.91 2.77
N PHE A 313 10.88 -11.00 3.28
CA PHE A 313 11.17 -10.28 4.52
C PHE A 313 11.23 -11.20 5.75
N GLY A 314 10.42 -12.27 5.79
CA GLY A 314 10.51 -13.29 6.84
C GLY A 314 11.85 -14.01 6.87
N VAL A 315 12.45 -14.30 5.70
CA VAL A 315 13.81 -14.85 5.61
C VAL A 315 14.84 -13.84 6.10
N ILE A 316 14.74 -12.58 5.65
CA ILE A 316 15.63 -11.49 6.05
C ILE A 316 15.57 -11.28 7.57
N ALA A 317 14.38 -11.16 8.14
CA ALA A 317 14.17 -10.94 9.58
C ALA A 317 14.85 -12.03 10.43
N LYS A 318 14.71 -13.31 10.02
CA LYS A 318 15.42 -14.42 10.67
C LYS A 318 16.94 -14.30 10.55
N GLN A 319 17.45 -13.95 9.39
CA GLN A 319 18.89 -13.80 9.14
C GLN A 319 19.51 -12.69 10.00
N ILE A 320 18.81 -11.58 10.22
CA ILE A 320 19.30 -10.47 11.05
C ILE A 320 18.97 -10.63 12.53
N GLY A 321 18.20 -11.65 12.91
CA GLY A 321 17.78 -11.85 14.29
C GLY A 321 16.76 -10.82 14.79
N LEU A 322 15.94 -10.25 13.86
CA LEU A 322 14.94 -9.25 14.19
C LEU A 322 13.94 -9.83 15.21
N GLN A 323 13.65 -9.06 16.25
CA GLN A 323 12.58 -9.33 17.20
C GLN A 323 11.51 -8.25 17.07
N PRO A 324 10.22 -8.60 17.03
CA PRO A 324 9.14 -7.62 17.06
C PRO A 324 9.17 -6.77 18.34
N GLU A 325 8.98 -5.46 18.20
CA GLU A 325 8.93 -4.48 19.30
C GLU A 325 7.50 -4.10 19.70
#